data_ce8026ec23f33abb331df6f6dc79b012
#
_entry.id   ce8026ec23f33abb331df6f6dc79b012
#
_cell.length_a   1.000
_cell.length_b   1.000
_cell.length_c   1.000
_cell.angle_alpha   90.00
_cell.angle_beta   90.00
_cell.angle_gamma   90.00
#
_symmetry.space_group_name_H-M   'P 1'
#
loop_
_entity.id
_entity.type
_entity.pdbx_description
1 polymer ?
#
loop_
_entity_poly.entity_id
_entity_poly.type
_entity_poly.pdbx_seq_one_letter_code
_entity_poly.pdbx_strand_id
1 'polypeptide(L)'
;MALSRITEAVASFTDLTIADDLTLSDDLLMASDAAKISFGADADVSFTHVADTGLLLNSTSVIQFNDASQNIGAPSATVLDINATDEIELNATLIDVNGNLDVSGTI
;
A
#
# COMPACT_ATOMS: atom_id res chain seq x y z
N MET A 1 -37.10 4.07 -15.23
CA MET A 1 -35.92 4.69 -14.62
C MET A 1 -35.06 5.30 -15.72
N ALA A 2 -34.65 6.53 -15.54
CA ALA A 2 -33.73 7.18 -16.47
C ALA A 2 -32.28 6.90 -16.02
N LEU A 3 -31.44 6.50 -16.96
CA LEU A 3 -30.00 6.37 -16.74
C LEU A 3 -29.33 7.66 -17.18
N SER A 4 -28.58 8.28 -16.28
CA SER A 4 -27.75 9.43 -16.59
C SER A 4 -26.35 8.97 -16.97
N ARG A 5 -25.82 9.52 -18.07
CA ARG A 5 -24.51 9.18 -18.60
C ARG A 5 -23.73 10.45 -18.85
N ILE A 6 -22.48 10.49 -18.40
CA ILE A 6 -21.52 11.54 -18.73
C ILE A 6 -20.60 10.98 -19.81
N THR A 7 -20.73 11.47 -21.06
CA THR A 7 -20.03 10.89 -22.22
C THR A 7 -18.87 11.74 -22.73
N GLU A 8 -19.05 13.05 -22.83
CA GLU A 8 -18.05 13.93 -23.47
C GLU A 8 -17.79 15.21 -22.66
N ALA A 9 -18.45 15.37 -21.52
CA ALA A 9 -18.31 16.56 -20.70
C ALA A 9 -17.25 16.35 -19.61
N VAL A 10 -16.52 17.42 -19.28
CA VAL A 10 -15.72 17.46 -18.07
C VAL A 10 -16.67 17.62 -16.89
N ALA A 11 -16.70 16.64 -15.99
CA ALA A 11 -17.48 16.70 -14.76
C ALA A 11 -16.57 17.15 -13.61
N SER A 12 -17.02 18.13 -12.84
CA SER A 12 -16.34 18.58 -11.63
C SER A 12 -17.26 18.37 -10.43
N PHE A 13 -16.77 17.62 -9.45
CA PHE A 13 -17.50 17.32 -8.23
C PHE A 13 -16.70 17.80 -7.03
N THR A 14 -17.35 18.36 -6.03
CA THR A 14 -16.73 18.59 -4.73
C THR A 14 -16.55 17.26 -4.01
N ASP A 15 -17.60 16.42 -4.05
CA ASP A 15 -17.58 15.06 -3.52
C ASP A 15 -18.26 14.12 -4.51
N LEU A 16 -17.74 12.95 -4.69
CA LEU A 16 -18.35 11.88 -5.46
C LEU A 16 -18.50 10.64 -4.57
N THR A 17 -19.74 10.22 -4.33
CA THR A 17 -20.03 8.98 -3.62
C THR A 17 -20.49 7.91 -4.59
N ILE A 18 -19.83 6.77 -4.56
CA ILE A 18 -20.19 5.58 -5.34
C ILE A 18 -20.65 4.52 -4.35
N ALA A 19 -21.92 4.10 -4.47
CA ALA A 19 -22.55 3.21 -3.50
C ALA A 19 -22.15 1.74 -3.69
N ASP A 20 -21.54 1.41 -4.81
CA ASP A 20 -21.11 0.06 -5.17
C ASP A 20 -19.69 0.13 -5.74
N ASP A 21 -19.39 -0.52 -6.82
CA ASP A 21 -18.06 -0.60 -7.39
C ASP A 21 -17.73 0.61 -8.27
N LEU A 22 -16.47 1.03 -8.26
CA LEU A 22 -15.89 1.95 -9.23
C LEU A 22 -15.00 1.17 -10.19
N THR A 23 -15.35 1.16 -11.47
CA THR A 23 -14.51 0.60 -12.53
C THR A 23 -13.90 1.71 -13.35
N LEU A 24 -12.57 1.74 -13.41
CA LEU A 24 -11.80 2.62 -14.29
C LEU A 24 -11.19 1.78 -15.41
N SER A 25 -11.40 2.21 -16.66
CA SER A 25 -10.82 1.49 -17.81
C SER A 25 -9.40 1.93 -18.15
N ASP A 26 -8.90 2.92 -17.45
CA ASP A 26 -7.56 3.47 -17.62
C ASP A 26 -7.02 3.93 -16.26
N ASP A 27 -6.11 4.87 -16.21
CA ASP A 27 -5.39 5.27 -15.02
C ASP A 27 -6.23 6.06 -14.01
N LEU A 28 -5.90 5.94 -12.72
CA LEU A 28 -6.34 6.83 -11.66
C LEU A 28 -5.19 7.77 -11.29
N LEU A 29 -5.34 9.07 -11.50
CA LEU A 29 -4.41 10.09 -11.05
C LEU A 29 -4.95 10.80 -9.82
N MET A 30 -4.27 10.65 -8.70
CA MET A 30 -4.53 11.40 -7.48
C MET A 30 -3.51 12.55 -7.38
N ALA A 31 -3.90 13.74 -7.81
CA ALA A 31 -2.97 14.84 -8.10
C ALA A 31 -2.50 15.65 -6.89
N SER A 32 -3.04 15.40 -5.70
CA SER A 32 -2.62 16.10 -4.48
C SER A 32 -1.28 15.55 -3.95
N ASP A 33 -0.39 16.44 -3.49
CA ASP A 33 0.88 16.03 -2.88
C ASP A 33 0.74 15.27 -1.55
N ALA A 34 -0.44 15.26 -0.98
CA ALA A 34 -0.78 14.48 0.20
C ALA A 34 -1.94 13.52 -0.07
N ALA A 35 -2.09 13.07 -1.32
CA ALA A 35 -3.15 12.17 -1.73
C ALA A 35 -3.15 10.89 -0.90
N LYS A 36 -4.34 10.40 -0.55
CA LYS A 36 -4.50 9.30 0.38
C LYS A 36 -5.58 8.34 -0.10
N ILE A 37 -5.28 7.04 -0.01
CA ILE A 37 -6.26 5.96 -0.17
C ILE A 37 -6.45 5.34 1.21
N SER A 38 -7.69 5.33 1.71
CA SER A 38 -8.03 4.78 3.02
C SER A 38 -8.90 3.55 2.88
N PHE A 39 -8.71 2.59 3.76
CA PHE A 39 -9.42 1.32 3.78
C PHE A 39 -10.12 1.10 5.11
N GLY A 40 -11.28 0.44 5.07
CA GLY A 40 -12.08 0.13 6.24
C GLY A 40 -13.09 1.23 6.59
N ALA A 41 -14.12 0.87 7.36
CA ALA A 41 -15.18 1.81 7.76
C ALA A 41 -14.66 2.92 8.67
N ASP A 42 -13.63 2.64 9.47
CA ASP A 42 -12.95 3.58 10.34
C ASP A 42 -11.69 4.20 9.70
N ALA A 43 -11.38 3.80 8.44
CA ALA A 43 -10.23 4.31 7.67
C ALA A 43 -8.89 4.17 8.42
N ASP A 44 -8.72 3.07 9.16
CA ASP A 44 -7.56 2.84 10.03
C ASP A 44 -6.30 2.42 9.26
N VAL A 45 -6.44 1.94 8.04
CA VAL A 45 -5.32 1.60 7.15
C VAL A 45 -5.32 2.53 5.94
N SER A 46 -4.17 3.07 5.61
CA SER A 46 -4.07 3.97 4.45
C SER A 46 -2.69 3.96 3.81
N PHE A 47 -2.68 4.24 2.48
CA PHE A 47 -1.50 4.70 1.77
C PHE A 47 -1.60 6.21 1.55
N THR A 48 -0.53 6.93 1.88
CA THR A 48 -0.43 8.38 1.68
C THR A 48 0.76 8.71 0.80
N HIS A 49 0.57 9.56 -0.21
CA HIS A 49 1.67 10.12 -0.99
C HIS A 49 2.50 11.06 -0.11
N VAL A 50 3.78 10.75 0.04
CA VAL A 50 4.76 11.65 0.66
C VAL A 50 5.52 12.33 -0.47
N ALA A 51 5.30 13.63 -0.65
CA ALA A 51 5.80 14.41 -1.79
C ALA A 51 7.29 14.15 -2.06
N ASP A 52 7.62 13.90 -3.31
CA ASP A 52 8.97 13.64 -3.81
C ASP A 52 9.72 12.48 -3.12
N THR A 53 9.04 11.70 -2.28
CA THR A 53 9.67 10.65 -1.47
C THR A 53 9.09 9.26 -1.77
N GLY A 54 7.77 9.08 -1.65
CA GLY A 54 7.18 7.76 -1.85
C GLY A 54 5.77 7.61 -1.32
N LEU A 55 5.44 6.39 -0.96
CA LEU A 55 4.13 6.00 -0.49
C LEU A 55 4.24 5.46 0.93
N LEU A 56 3.53 6.09 1.87
CA LEU A 56 3.54 5.73 3.27
C LEU A 56 2.34 4.85 3.63
N LEU A 57 2.60 3.62 4.06
CA LEU A 57 1.62 2.81 4.77
C LEU A 57 1.64 3.22 6.25
N ASN A 58 0.48 3.58 6.79
CA ASN A 58 0.39 4.22 8.10
C ASN A 58 0.60 3.27 9.29
N SER A 59 1.06 3.83 10.41
CA SER A 59 1.14 3.16 11.71
C SER A 59 1.96 1.86 11.64
N THR A 60 1.51 0.81 12.34
CA THR A 60 2.09 -0.54 12.31
C THR A 60 1.37 -1.47 11.35
N SER A 61 0.65 -0.92 10.40
CA SER A 61 -0.01 -1.70 9.35
C SER A 61 1.02 -2.48 8.52
N VAL A 62 0.60 -3.62 8.00
CA VAL A 62 1.47 -4.51 7.21
C VAL A 62 0.89 -4.75 5.83
N ILE A 63 1.76 -5.06 4.87
CA ILE A 63 1.35 -5.64 3.59
C ILE A 63 1.43 -7.16 3.75
N GLN A 64 0.31 -7.86 3.58
CA GLN A 64 0.23 -9.31 3.68
C GLN A 64 0.27 -9.94 2.30
N PHE A 65 0.86 -11.13 2.21
CA PHE A 65 0.95 -11.90 0.97
C PHE A 65 0.42 -13.30 1.23
N ASN A 66 -0.65 -13.70 0.55
CA ASN A 66 -1.32 -14.98 0.65
C ASN A 66 -2.06 -15.18 1.98
N ASP A 67 -1.39 -15.05 3.12
CA ASP A 67 -2.01 -15.04 4.44
C ASP A 67 -1.29 -14.09 5.41
N ALA A 68 -1.78 -14.01 6.65
CA ALA A 68 -1.28 -13.06 7.64
C ALA A 68 0.16 -13.33 8.11
N SER A 69 0.67 -14.55 7.93
CA SER A 69 2.02 -14.91 8.38
C SER A 69 3.12 -14.45 7.44
N GLN A 70 2.79 -14.20 6.17
CA GLN A 70 3.70 -13.64 5.18
C GLN A 70 3.44 -12.14 5.06
N ASN A 71 4.32 -11.32 5.63
CA ASN A 71 4.07 -9.88 5.61
C ASN A 71 5.36 -9.05 5.67
N ILE A 72 5.21 -7.78 5.27
CA ILE A 72 6.22 -6.74 5.44
C ILE A 72 5.59 -5.61 6.23
N GLY A 73 6.23 -5.17 7.31
CA GLY A 73 5.74 -4.09 8.14
C GLY A 73 6.79 -3.48 9.05
N ALA A 74 6.40 -2.42 9.75
CA ALA A 74 7.28 -1.74 10.67
C ALA A 74 6.62 -1.70 12.06
N PRO A 75 6.94 -2.63 12.98
CA PRO A 75 6.32 -2.68 14.30
C PRO A 75 6.73 -1.51 15.20
N SER A 76 7.78 -0.79 14.85
CA SER A 76 8.23 0.41 15.55
C SER A 76 8.89 1.38 14.56
N ALA A 77 9.25 2.57 15.05
CA ALA A 77 9.84 3.64 14.22
C ALA A 77 11.21 3.27 13.62
N THR A 78 11.87 2.25 14.14
CA THR A 78 13.26 1.91 13.76
C THR A 78 13.45 0.48 13.27
N VAL A 79 12.37 -0.29 13.17
CA VAL A 79 12.42 -1.70 12.77
C VAL A 79 11.55 -1.93 11.54
N LEU A 80 12.12 -2.59 10.54
CA LEU A 80 11.39 -3.14 9.39
C LEU A 80 11.46 -4.66 9.47
N ASP A 81 10.31 -5.32 9.56
CA ASP A 81 10.19 -6.76 9.58
C ASP A 81 9.76 -7.31 8.22
N ILE A 82 10.39 -8.39 7.82
CA ILE A 82 9.96 -9.24 6.70
C ILE A 82 9.73 -10.63 7.28
N ASN A 83 8.49 -11.08 7.27
CA ASN A 83 8.07 -12.30 7.97
C ASN A 83 7.52 -13.35 7.02
N ALA A 84 7.91 -14.59 7.23
CA ALA A 84 7.35 -15.78 6.60
C ALA A 84 7.36 -16.95 7.59
N THR A 85 6.42 -17.90 7.41
CA THR A 85 6.36 -19.09 8.27
C THR A 85 7.55 -20.03 8.05
N ASP A 86 7.87 -20.28 6.78
CA ASP A 86 8.85 -21.30 6.42
C ASP A 86 10.15 -20.70 5.87
N GLU A 87 10.06 -19.82 4.87
CA GLU A 87 11.24 -19.41 4.12
C GLU A 87 11.11 -18.00 3.56
N ILE A 88 12.21 -17.26 3.57
CA ILE A 88 12.38 -16.01 2.81
C ILE A 88 13.50 -16.25 1.80
N GLU A 89 13.16 -16.25 0.51
CA GLU A 89 14.14 -16.37 -0.57
C GLU A 89 14.56 -14.99 -1.07
N LEU A 90 15.87 -14.77 -1.11
CA LEU A 90 16.47 -13.57 -1.69
C LEU A 90 17.29 -13.98 -2.93
N ASN A 91 16.75 -13.81 -4.11
CA ASN A 91 17.37 -14.24 -5.37
C ASN A 91 18.00 -13.04 -6.07
N ALA A 92 19.32 -12.94 -6.02
CA ALA A 92 20.08 -11.86 -6.65
C ALA A 92 21.48 -12.32 -7.00
N THR A 93 22.13 -11.63 -7.95
CA THR A 93 23.55 -11.84 -8.24
C THR A 93 24.42 -11.48 -7.03
N LEU A 94 24.01 -10.48 -6.24
CA LEU A 94 24.67 -10.05 -5.02
C LEU A 94 23.61 -9.64 -3.99
N ILE A 95 23.77 -10.11 -2.76
CA ILE A 95 23.02 -9.61 -1.60
C ILE A 95 24.04 -8.90 -0.71
N ASP A 96 23.94 -7.58 -0.64
CA ASP A 96 24.85 -6.72 0.12
C ASP A 96 24.23 -6.37 1.47
N VAL A 97 24.88 -6.77 2.54
CA VAL A 97 24.46 -6.47 3.91
C VAL A 97 25.41 -5.47 4.53
N ASN A 98 24.96 -4.21 4.64
CA ASN A 98 25.79 -3.11 5.14
C ASN A 98 25.67 -2.90 6.64
N GLY A 99 25.64 -3.96 7.39
CA GLY A 99 25.55 -3.96 8.85
C GLY A 99 25.98 -5.30 9.41
N ASN A 100 25.77 -5.48 10.69
CA ASN A 100 26.01 -6.77 11.30
C ASN A 100 24.91 -7.75 10.90
N LEU A 101 25.31 -8.97 10.56
CA LEU A 101 24.38 -10.07 10.32
C LEU A 101 24.35 -10.96 11.58
N ASP A 102 23.17 -11.06 12.19
CA ASP A 102 22.94 -11.97 13.31
C ASP A 102 22.13 -13.18 12.82
N VAL A 103 22.69 -14.35 12.94
CA VAL A 103 22.07 -15.62 12.56
C VAL A 103 21.92 -16.48 13.79
N SER A 104 20.68 -16.58 14.32
CA SER A 104 20.38 -17.39 15.49
C SER A 104 20.33 -18.90 15.22
N GLY A 105 20.23 -19.28 13.95
CA GLY A 105 20.27 -20.67 13.50
C GLY A 105 21.64 -21.09 12.97
N THR A 106 21.62 -21.99 11.99
CA THR A 106 22.83 -22.50 11.35
C THR A 106 23.11 -21.76 10.05
N ILE A 107 24.35 -21.38 9.83
CA ILE A 107 24.79 -20.86 8.54
C ILE A 107 25.21 -22.04 7.64
#